data_ea8df62a00faad9e140cfa81227f8a2e
#
_entry.id   ea8df62a00faad9e140cfa81227f8a2e
#
_cell.length_a   1.000
_cell.length_b   1.000
_cell.length_c   1.000
_cell.angle_alpha   90.00
_cell.angle_beta   90.00
_cell.angle_gamma   90.00
#
_symmetry.space_group_name_H-M   'P 1'
#
loop_
_entity.id
_entity.type
_entity.pdbx_description
1 polymer ?
#
loop_
_entity_poly.entity_id
_entity_poly.type
_entity_poly.pdbx_seq_one_letter_code
_entity_poly.pdbx_strand_id
1 'polypeptide(L)'
;MVEPLFQLGTLLDLLLSVLLGSFIGYERKLRYKEAGIRTHTIVCVGAALMMIVSKYAFGAEADSARVAAQIVAGVGFLGAGIIVYKKNEVHGLTTAAGVWTTAGVGMACGGKLYVVAVGATAILILAQCIFHLNIRFFRSKKYYSIKIEFTQSDDENLKIKSMFEIDRFNHLVIRRTDERVIYKATLNTDKEFSSTRLNEIMAENAFILSIERCDND
;
A
#
# COMPACT_ATOMS: atom_id res chain seq x y z
N MET A 1 26.31 -33.04 -17.76
CA MET A 1 25.00 -33.42 -17.18
C MET A 1 25.01 -33.06 -15.71
N VAL A 2 24.01 -32.33 -15.23
CA VAL A 2 23.90 -31.99 -13.81
C VAL A 2 23.47 -33.24 -13.05
N GLU A 3 24.19 -33.61 -11.98
CA GLU A 3 23.95 -34.83 -11.24
C GLU A 3 22.53 -34.87 -10.62
N PRO A 4 21.85 -36.05 -10.59
CA PRO A 4 20.48 -36.16 -10.03
C PRO A 4 20.37 -35.72 -8.57
N LEU A 5 21.41 -35.99 -7.75
CA LEU A 5 21.50 -35.53 -6.35
C LEU A 5 21.53 -34.00 -6.23
N PHE A 6 22.21 -33.32 -7.15
CA PHE A 6 22.20 -31.86 -7.20
C PHE A 6 20.82 -31.33 -7.55
N GLN A 7 20.13 -31.94 -8.53
CA GLN A 7 18.77 -31.54 -8.91
C GLN A 7 17.79 -31.72 -7.74
N LEU A 8 17.92 -32.82 -6.97
CA LEU A 8 17.11 -33.04 -5.78
C LEU A 8 17.37 -31.95 -4.73
N GLY A 9 18.63 -31.54 -4.56
CA GLY A 9 18.96 -30.41 -3.69
C GLY A 9 18.30 -29.10 -4.10
N THR A 10 18.21 -28.80 -5.41
CA THR A 10 17.53 -27.58 -5.88
C THR A 10 16.02 -27.62 -5.69
N LEU A 11 15.41 -28.82 -5.65
CA LEU A 11 13.98 -28.96 -5.26
C LEU A 11 13.78 -28.59 -3.78
N LEU A 12 14.72 -28.88 -2.90
CA LEU A 12 14.66 -28.44 -1.50
C LEU A 12 14.76 -26.93 -1.39
N ASP A 13 15.59 -26.27 -2.24
CA ASP A 13 15.66 -24.82 -2.33
C ASP A 13 14.30 -24.21 -2.69
N LEU A 14 13.59 -24.81 -3.65
CA LEU A 14 12.23 -24.39 -4.03
C LEU A 14 11.22 -24.62 -2.89
N LEU A 15 11.28 -25.77 -2.20
CA LEU A 15 10.39 -26.04 -1.06
C LEU A 15 10.64 -25.04 0.08
N LEU A 16 11.88 -24.68 0.36
CA LEU A 16 12.21 -23.63 1.33
C LEU A 16 11.62 -22.30 0.90
N SER A 17 11.70 -21.94 -0.38
CA SER A 17 11.10 -20.70 -0.91
C SER A 17 9.57 -20.69 -0.80
N VAL A 18 8.89 -21.83 -0.96
CA VAL A 18 7.44 -22.00 -0.68
C VAL A 18 7.15 -21.64 0.77
N LEU A 19 7.91 -22.24 1.71
CA LEU A 19 7.70 -22.01 3.15
C LEU A 19 7.89 -20.53 3.51
N LEU A 20 9.03 -19.94 3.14
CA LEU A 20 9.35 -18.56 3.51
C LEU A 20 8.38 -17.56 2.85
N GLY A 21 8.05 -17.73 1.57
CA GLY A 21 7.06 -16.92 0.88
C GLY A 21 5.66 -17.04 1.48
N SER A 22 5.28 -18.25 1.94
CA SER A 22 4.02 -18.48 2.62
C SER A 22 3.94 -17.79 3.98
N PHE A 23 5.02 -17.79 4.77
CA PHE A 23 5.08 -17.09 6.06
C PHE A 23 4.91 -15.58 5.88
N ILE A 24 5.63 -14.97 4.93
CA ILE A 24 5.49 -13.54 4.61
C ILE A 24 4.06 -13.26 4.17
N GLY A 25 3.53 -14.05 3.24
CA GLY A 25 2.18 -13.85 2.71
C GLY A 25 1.08 -14.10 3.74
N TYR A 26 1.30 -14.99 4.71
CA TYR A 26 0.37 -15.23 5.81
C TYR A 26 0.22 -13.98 6.69
N GLU A 27 1.32 -13.35 7.07
CA GLU A 27 1.32 -12.10 7.80
C GLU A 27 0.55 -11.01 7.03
N ARG A 28 0.76 -10.90 5.70
CA ARG A 28 0.03 -9.96 4.84
C ARG A 28 -1.47 -10.24 4.80
N LYS A 29 -1.85 -11.53 4.70
CA LYS A 29 -3.26 -11.95 4.74
C LYS A 29 -3.93 -11.57 6.06
N LEU A 30 -3.27 -11.79 7.19
CA LEU A 30 -3.80 -11.41 8.52
C LEU A 30 -4.09 -9.91 8.63
N ARG A 31 -3.40 -9.09 7.84
CA ARG A 31 -3.56 -7.63 7.81
C ARG A 31 -4.38 -7.09 6.66
N TYR A 32 -5.11 -7.97 5.96
CA TYR A 32 -5.99 -7.60 4.85
C TYR A 32 -5.29 -6.79 3.76
N LYS A 33 -3.99 -7.12 3.46
CA LYS A 33 -3.24 -6.48 2.38
C LYS A 33 -3.59 -7.09 1.03
N GLU A 34 -3.42 -6.31 -0.05
CA GLU A 34 -3.81 -6.67 -1.42
C GLU A 34 -3.14 -7.95 -1.93
N ALA A 35 -1.84 -8.15 -1.60
CA ALA A 35 -1.11 -9.37 -1.89
C ALA A 35 -0.94 -10.21 -0.62
N GLY A 36 -1.52 -11.41 -0.64
CA GLY A 36 -1.50 -12.38 0.47
C GLY A 36 -0.60 -13.58 0.21
N ILE A 37 -0.96 -14.74 0.82
CA ILE A 37 -0.16 -15.99 0.78
C ILE A 37 0.14 -16.42 -0.66
N ARG A 38 -0.87 -16.51 -1.53
CA ARG A 38 -0.69 -17.00 -2.90
C ARG A 38 0.34 -16.18 -3.67
N THR A 39 0.21 -14.86 -3.63
CA THR A 39 1.09 -13.94 -4.37
C THR A 39 2.53 -14.04 -3.88
N HIS A 40 2.76 -13.93 -2.56
CA HIS A 40 4.11 -13.99 -2.00
C HIS A 40 4.76 -15.35 -2.21
N THR A 41 4.03 -16.44 -2.05
CA THR A 41 4.56 -17.80 -2.31
C THR A 41 4.99 -17.96 -3.77
N ILE A 42 4.13 -17.58 -4.73
CA ILE A 42 4.42 -17.75 -6.16
C ILE A 42 5.61 -16.84 -6.57
N VAL A 43 5.67 -15.61 -6.09
CA VAL A 43 6.79 -14.70 -6.38
C VAL A 43 8.09 -15.24 -5.79
N CYS A 44 8.08 -15.75 -4.56
CA CYS A 44 9.25 -16.33 -3.92
C CYS A 44 9.79 -17.53 -4.69
N VAL A 45 8.91 -18.47 -5.03
CA VAL A 45 9.25 -19.69 -5.80
C VAL A 45 9.73 -19.33 -7.20
N GLY A 46 9.04 -18.43 -7.90
CA GLY A 46 9.42 -17.97 -9.22
C GLY A 46 10.82 -17.33 -9.23
N ALA A 47 11.10 -16.47 -8.25
CA ALA A 47 12.41 -15.85 -8.11
C ALA A 47 13.51 -16.88 -7.77
N ALA A 48 13.22 -17.86 -6.90
CA ALA A 48 14.14 -18.95 -6.59
C ALA A 48 14.43 -19.79 -7.83
N LEU A 49 13.42 -20.19 -8.59
CA LEU A 49 13.57 -20.96 -9.83
C LEU A 49 14.43 -20.21 -10.86
N MET A 50 14.10 -18.93 -11.11
CA MET A 50 14.88 -18.10 -12.04
C MET A 50 16.34 -17.94 -11.60
N MET A 51 16.59 -17.81 -10.29
CA MET A 51 17.94 -17.74 -9.73
C MET A 51 18.70 -19.06 -9.91
N ILE A 52 18.06 -20.22 -9.72
CA ILE A 52 18.65 -21.55 -9.98
C ILE A 52 19.01 -21.65 -11.46
N VAL A 53 18.10 -21.29 -12.36
CA VAL A 53 18.35 -21.29 -13.82
C VAL A 53 19.51 -20.34 -14.15
N SER A 54 19.53 -19.14 -13.59
CA SER A 54 20.58 -18.14 -13.80
C SER A 54 21.98 -18.70 -13.44
N LYS A 55 22.05 -19.44 -12.32
CA LYS A 55 23.32 -19.89 -11.76
C LYS A 55 23.83 -21.20 -12.37
N TYR A 56 22.93 -22.09 -12.78
CA TYR A 56 23.29 -23.48 -13.08
C TYR A 56 22.93 -23.96 -14.48
N ALA A 57 22.06 -23.25 -15.22
CA ALA A 57 21.59 -23.72 -16.52
C ALA A 57 22.52 -23.32 -17.69
N PHE A 58 23.35 -22.29 -17.49
CA PHE A 58 24.26 -21.78 -18.52
C PHE A 58 25.71 -22.23 -18.22
N GLY A 59 26.54 -22.34 -19.26
CA GLY A 59 27.95 -22.74 -19.12
C GLY A 59 28.75 -21.77 -18.26
N ALA A 60 29.98 -22.20 -17.88
CA ALA A 60 30.87 -21.43 -16.99
C ALA A 60 31.28 -20.05 -17.53
N GLU A 61 31.24 -19.88 -18.85
CA GLU A 61 31.53 -18.60 -19.53
C GLU A 61 30.35 -17.60 -19.51
N ALA A 62 29.14 -18.06 -19.11
CA ALA A 62 27.96 -17.24 -19.10
C ALA A 62 27.91 -16.37 -17.83
N ASP A 63 27.55 -15.09 -18.01
CA ASP A 63 27.30 -14.18 -16.89
C ASP A 63 26.02 -14.56 -16.14
N SER A 64 26.17 -15.28 -15.04
CA SER A 64 25.07 -15.73 -14.19
C SER A 64 24.28 -14.59 -13.53
N ALA A 65 24.79 -13.35 -13.54
CA ALA A 65 24.09 -12.20 -12.97
C ALA A 65 23.00 -11.63 -13.90
N ARG A 66 23.05 -11.91 -15.20
CA ARG A 66 22.14 -11.31 -16.19
C ARG A 66 20.69 -11.67 -15.95
N VAL A 67 20.38 -12.97 -15.76
CA VAL A 67 18.98 -13.40 -15.48
C VAL A 67 18.58 -12.94 -14.09
N ALA A 68 19.49 -13.01 -13.10
CA ALA A 68 19.23 -12.51 -11.75
C ALA A 68 18.86 -11.00 -11.75
N ALA A 69 19.56 -10.19 -12.53
CA ALA A 69 19.23 -8.77 -12.68
C ALA A 69 17.81 -8.54 -13.24
N GLN A 70 17.39 -9.39 -14.20
CA GLN A 70 16.05 -9.30 -14.77
C GLN A 70 14.93 -9.71 -13.81
N ILE A 71 15.21 -10.57 -12.81
CA ILE A 71 14.24 -10.89 -11.75
C ILE A 71 13.87 -9.61 -11.00
N VAL A 72 14.86 -8.82 -10.61
CA VAL A 72 14.67 -7.56 -9.86
C VAL A 72 13.80 -6.58 -10.65
N ALA A 73 14.10 -6.40 -11.94
CA ALA A 73 13.32 -5.53 -12.83
C ALA A 73 11.89 -6.07 -13.05
N GLY A 74 11.76 -7.37 -13.34
CA GLY A 74 10.46 -8.01 -13.61
C GLY A 74 9.51 -7.96 -12.41
N VAL A 75 10.03 -8.19 -11.20
CA VAL A 75 9.22 -8.08 -9.97
C VAL A 75 8.86 -6.62 -9.68
N GLY A 76 9.72 -5.67 -10.05
CA GLY A 76 9.40 -4.23 -9.99
C GLY A 76 8.17 -3.88 -10.82
N PHE A 77 8.02 -4.48 -12.01
CA PHE A 77 6.82 -4.32 -12.84
C PHE A 77 5.55 -4.90 -12.18
N LEU A 78 5.64 -6.10 -11.58
CA LEU A 78 4.53 -6.69 -10.81
C LEU A 78 4.16 -5.81 -9.61
N GLY A 79 5.16 -5.29 -8.90
CA GLY A 79 4.96 -4.36 -7.78
C GLY A 79 4.25 -3.08 -8.21
N ALA A 80 4.65 -2.49 -9.34
CA ALA A 80 3.98 -1.31 -9.89
C ALA A 80 2.51 -1.56 -10.20
N GLY A 81 2.15 -2.78 -10.66
CA GLY A 81 0.76 -3.18 -10.90
C GLY A 81 -0.14 -3.27 -9.65
N ILE A 82 0.46 -3.29 -8.45
CA ILE A 82 -0.28 -3.30 -7.18
C ILE A 82 -0.59 -1.88 -6.70
N ILE A 83 0.16 -0.88 -7.15
CA ILE A 83 0.01 0.51 -6.72
C ILE A 83 -1.18 1.14 -7.44
N VAL A 84 -2.18 1.54 -6.68
CA VAL A 84 -3.41 2.14 -7.22
C VAL A 84 -3.64 3.51 -6.58
N TYR A 85 -3.99 4.49 -7.43
CA TYR A 85 -4.44 5.80 -6.99
C TYR A 85 -5.96 5.80 -6.89
N LYS A 86 -6.50 5.96 -5.68
CA LYS A 86 -7.93 5.95 -5.42
C LYS A 86 -8.28 6.99 -4.35
N LYS A 87 -9.35 7.74 -4.54
CA LYS A 87 -9.84 8.75 -3.58
C LYS A 87 -8.76 9.75 -3.12
N ASN A 88 -7.89 10.19 -4.03
CA ASN A 88 -6.79 11.12 -3.75
C ASN A 88 -5.65 10.56 -2.87
N GLU A 89 -5.60 9.24 -2.71
CA GLU A 89 -4.57 8.53 -1.95
C GLU A 89 -3.90 7.43 -2.79
N VAL A 90 -2.65 7.14 -2.49
CA VAL A 90 -1.89 6.06 -3.13
C VAL A 90 -1.92 4.84 -2.23
N HIS A 91 -2.51 3.74 -2.73
CA HIS A 91 -2.60 2.46 -2.05
C HIS A 91 -1.61 1.46 -2.62
N GLY A 92 -1.25 0.43 -1.84
CA GLY A 92 -0.43 -0.69 -2.32
C GLY A 92 1.08 -0.50 -2.26
N LEU A 93 1.63 0.69 -1.89
CA LEU A 93 3.08 0.94 -1.85
C LEU A 93 3.82 -0.06 -0.96
N THR A 94 3.36 -0.28 0.27
CA THR A 94 3.98 -1.23 1.21
C THR A 94 3.84 -2.67 0.73
N THR A 95 2.72 -3.00 0.08
CA THR A 95 2.48 -4.32 -0.52
C THR A 95 3.43 -4.57 -1.68
N ALA A 96 3.62 -3.59 -2.57
CA ALA A 96 4.56 -3.66 -3.68
C ALA A 96 6.02 -3.87 -3.19
N ALA A 97 6.44 -3.11 -2.19
CA ALA A 97 7.75 -3.27 -1.54
C ALA A 97 7.91 -4.66 -0.89
N GLY A 98 6.85 -5.19 -0.26
CA GLY A 98 6.81 -6.53 0.32
C GLY A 98 6.97 -7.63 -0.74
N VAL A 99 6.28 -7.53 -1.86
CA VAL A 99 6.39 -8.47 -2.99
C VAL A 99 7.80 -8.44 -3.57
N TRP A 100 8.36 -7.25 -3.77
CA TRP A 100 9.73 -7.07 -4.27
C TRP A 100 10.78 -7.69 -3.33
N THR A 101 10.65 -7.47 -2.02
CA THR A 101 11.55 -8.06 -1.01
C THR A 101 11.40 -9.58 -0.95
N THR A 102 10.18 -10.10 -1.09
CA THR A 102 9.91 -11.56 -1.13
C THR A 102 10.61 -12.23 -2.31
N ALA A 103 10.69 -11.56 -3.46
CA ALA A 103 11.49 -12.07 -4.58
C ALA A 103 12.98 -12.17 -4.20
N GLY A 104 13.52 -11.18 -3.47
CA GLY A 104 14.90 -11.25 -2.93
C GLY A 104 15.10 -12.46 -2.01
N VAL A 105 14.13 -12.79 -1.16
CA VAL A 105 14.16 -14.02 -0.34
C VAL A 105 14.22 -15.26 -1.23
N GLY A 106 13.38 -15.33 -2.27
CA GLY A 106 13.41 -16.41 -3.26
C GLY A 106 14.77 -16.52 -3.97
N MET A 107 15.34 -15.40 -4.41
CA MET A 107 16.68 -15.38 -5.00
C MET A 107 17.75 -15.92 -4.04
N ALA A 108 17.66 -15.58 -2.75
CA ALA A 108 18.57 -16.09 -1.74
C ALA A 108 18.43 -17.60 -1.55
N CYS A 109 17.22 -18.17 -1.58
CA CYS A 109 16.98 -19.61 -1.57
C CYS A 109 17.65 -20.28 -2.79
N GLY A 110 17.34 -19.83 -4.01
CA GLY A 110 17.92 -20.38 -5.24
C GLY A 110 19.42 -20.17 -5.35
N GLY A 111 19.95 -19.13 -4.69
CA GLY A 111 21.38 -18.84 -4.56
C GLY A 111 22.09 -19.68 -3.50
N LYS A 112 21.38 -20.51 -2.72
CA LYS A 112 21.86 -21.30 -1.57
C LYS A 112 22.34 -20.46 -0.38
N LEU A 113 21.80 -19.24 -0.24
CA LEU A 113 22.05 -18.34 0.88
C LEU A 113 20.98 -18.50 1.97
N TYR A 114 20.87 -19.71 2.54
CA TYR A 114 19.77 -20.09 3.42
C TYR A 114 19.66 -19.23 4.68
N VAL A 115 20.79 -18.95 5.32
CA VAL A 115 20.83 -18.09 6.52
C VAL A 115 20.33 -16.69 6.21
N VAL A 116 20.71 -16.15 5.04
CA VAL A 116 20.24 -14.85 4.57
C VAL A 116 18.74 -14.89 4.26
N ALA A 117 18.25 -15.94 3.59
CA ALA A 117 16.84 -16.09 3.25
C ALA A 117 15.95 -16.14 4.51
N VAL A 118 16.32 -16.97 5.49
CA VAL A 118 15.59 -17.10 6.76
C VAL A 118 15.69 -15.80 7.58
N GLY A 119 16.90 -15.24 7.71
CA GLY A 119 17.11 -14.00 8.43
C GLY A 119 16.35 -12.81 7.81
N ALA A 120 16.39 -12.66 6.49
CA ALA A 120 15.63 -11.62 5.78
C ALA A 120 14.11 -11.77 5.97
N THR A 121 13.62 -13.02 5.93
CA THR A 121 12.20 -13.31 6.19
C THR A 121 11.79 -12.88 7.61
N ALA A 122 12.59 -13.25 8.61
CA ALA A 122 12.35 -12.88 10.00
C ALA A 122 12.37 -11.36 10.19
N ILE A 123 13.38 -10.68 9.65
CA ILE A 123 13.51 -9.21 9.72
C ILE A 123 12.32 -8.54 9.04
N LEU A 124 11.91 -9.01 7.85
CA LEU A 124 10.78 -8.46 7.11
C LEU A 124 9.47 -8.57 7.91
N ILE A 125 9.18 -9.75 8.48
CA ILE A 125 7.97 -9.97 9.29
C ILE A 125 8.03 -9.11 10.56
N LEU A 126 9.17 -9.06 11.26
CA LEU A 126 9.33 -8.23 12.45
C LEU A 126 9.12 -6.74 12.14
N ALA A 127 9.75 -6.23 11.10
CA ALA A 127 9.59 -4.84 10.68
C ALA A 127 8.11 -4.53 10.39
N GLN A 128 7.43 -5.39 9.65
CA GLN A 128 6.01 -5.24 9.33
C GLN A 128 5.13 -5.30 10.59
N CYS A 129 5.48 -6.14 11.57
CA CYS A 129 4.79 -6.18 12.86
C CYS A 129 5.00 -4.89 13.66
N ILE A 130 6.25 -4.42 13.76
CA ILE A 130 6.60 -3.20 14.50
C ILE A 130 5.89 -1.97 13.92
N PHE A 131 5.91 -1.78 12.60
CA PHE A 131 5.22 -0.65 11.95
C PHE A 131 3.70 -0.67 12.08
N HIS A 132 3.12 -1.82 12.45
CA HIS A 132 1.70 -1.94 12.76
C HIS A 132 1.36 -1.71 14.25
N LEU A 133 2.35 -1.68 15.11
CA LEU A 133 2.14 -1.29 16.50
C LEU A 133 1.68 0.17 16.51
N ASN A 134 0.56 0.45 17.19
CA ASN A 134 -0.03 1.78 17.30
C ASN A 134 0.82 2.69 18.22
N ILE A 135 2.12 2.77 17.90
CA ILE A 135 3.07 3.60 18.64
C ILE A 135 2.83 5.05 18.20
N ARG A 136 2.74 5.95 19.16
CA ARG A 136 2.48 7.40 18.96
C ARG A 136 3.39 8.03 17.90
N PHE A 137 4.59 7.47 17.68
CA PHE A 137 5.57 7.92 16.70
C PHE A 137 5.16 7.61 15.23
N PHE A 138 4.40 6.52 14.97
CA PHE A 138 3.96 6.12 13.63
C PHE A 138 2.51 6.50 13.32
N ARG A 139 1.86 7.24 14.23
CA ARG A 139 0.47 7.64 14.05
C ARG A 139 0.38 8.77 13.04
N SER A 140 0.02 8.46 11.81
CA SER A 140 -0.40 9.48 10.84
C SER A 140 -1.64 10.20 11.38
N LYS A 141 -1.66 11.53 11.27
CA LYS A 141 -2.86 12.31 11.59
C LYS A 141 -3.98 11.82 10.67
N LYS A 142 -5.06 11.36 11.27
CA LYS A 142 -6.27 11.07 10.50
C LYS A 142 -6.90 12.40 10.10
N TYR A 143 -7.12 12.59 8.81
CA TYR A 143 -7.90 13.70 8.30
C TYR A 143 -9.26 13.16 7.87
N TYR A 144 -10.29 13.85 8.28
CA TYR A 144 -11.66 13.58 7.87
C TYR A 144 -12.03 14.54 6.75
N SER A 145 -12.47 14.00 5.63
CA SER A 145 -12.87 14.81 4.48
C SER A 145 -14.36 15.08 4.53
N ILE A 146 -14.73 16.36 4.49
CA ILE A 146 -16.13 16.81 4.49
C ILE A 146 -16.37 17.63 3.23
N LYS A 147 -17.42 17.35 2.51
CA LYS A 147 -17.91 18.18 1.42
C LYS A 147 -19.10 18.99 1.89
N ILE A 148 -19.09 20.28 1.61
CA ILE A 148 -20.15 21.21 1.99
C ILE A 148 -20.61 21.95 0.75
N GLU A 149 -21.93 22.01 0.56
CA GLU A 149 -22.56 22.91 -0.40
C GLU A 149 -23.25 24.06 0.35
N PHE A 150 -22.97 25.27 -0.02
CA PHE A 150 -23.53 26.47 0.61
C PHE A 150 -23.77 27.58 -0.38
N THR A 151 -24.72 28.46 -0.05
CA THR A 151 -24.95 29.72 -0.76
C THR A 151 -24.17 30.81 -0.11
N GLN A 152 -23.63 31.77 -0.89
CA GLN A 152 -22.63 32.69 -0.36
C GLN A 152 -23.11 34.11 -0.11
N SER A 153 -22.63 34.65 1.04
CA SER A 153 -22.04 35.97 1.20
C SER A 153 -20.59 35.85 1.73
N ASP A 154 -19.80 36.92 1.69
CA ASP A 154 -18.35 36.86 2.04
C ASP A 154 -18.08 36.43 3.50
N ASP A 155 -19.01 36.69 4.41
CA ASP A 155 -18.90 36.30 5.83
C ASP A 155 -19.08 34.79 6.06
N GLU A 156 -19.75 34.08 5.17
CA GLU A 156 -20.08 32.65 5.33
C GLU A 156 -18.87 31.77 5.11
N ASN A 157 -17.94 32.14 4.23
CA ASN A 157 -16.68 31.45 4.05
C ASN A 157 -15.84 31.46 5.35
N LEU A 158 -15.82 32.60 6.06
CA LEU A 158 -15.12 32.73 7.33
C LEU A 158 -15.80 31.90 8.42
N LYS A 159 -17.13 31.91 8.45
CA LYS A 159 -17.92 31.08 9.40
C LYS A 159 -17.65 29.60 9.21
N ILE A 160 -17.68 29.09 7.97
CA ILE A 160 -17.38 27.66 7.68
C ILE A 160 -15.95 27.33 8.13
N LYS A 161 -14.97 28.17 7.81
CA LYS A 161 -13.59 27.94 8.23
C LYS A 161 -13.45 27.89 9.75
N SER A 162 -14.12 28.76 10.46
CA SER A 162 -14.09 28.78 11.94
C SER A 162 -14.83 27.57 12.55
N MET A 163 -15.99 27.16 11.98
CA MET A 163 -16.76 26.01 12.46
C MET A 163 -16.00 24.69 12.35
N PHE A 164 -15.24 24.52 11.26
CA PHE A 164 -14.49 23.30 11.02
C PHE A 164 -12.99 23.42 11.39
N GLU A 165 -12.59 24.55 11.98
CA GLU A 165 -11.20 24.85 12.40
C GLU A 165 -10.19 24.63 11.28
N ILE A 166 -10.47 25.20 10.10
CA ILE A 166 -9.62 25.05 8.91
C ILE A 166 -9.14 26.41 8.42
N ASP A 167 -7.92 26.46 7.86
CA ASP A 167 -7.37 27.69 7.28
C ASP A 167 -7.82 27.89 5.83
N ARG A 168 -7.98 26.78 5.08
CA ARG A 168 -8.33 26.81 3.65
C ARG A 168 -9.17 25.60 3.23
N PHE A 169 -9.92 25.76 2.15
CA PHE A 169 -10.57 24.66 1.46
C PHE A 169 -9.54 23.90 0.60
N ASN A 170 -9.62 22.57 0.57
CA ASN A 170 -8.76 21.73 -0.27
C ASN A 170 -9.18 21.81 -1.73
N HIS A 171 -10.50 21.92 -1.95
CA HIS A 171 -11.09 22.05 -3.27
C HIS A 171 -12.31 22.94 -3.16
N LEU A 172 -12.47 23.89 -4.08
CA LEU A 172 -13.60 24.82 -4.13
C LEU A 172 -14.11 24.90 -5.57
N VAL A 173 -15.36 24.56 -5.76
CA VAL A 173 -16.07 24.73 -7.04
C VAL A 173 -17.19 25.74 -6.85
N ILE A 174 -17.21 26.73 -7.69
CA ILE A 174 -18.25 27.77 -7.69
C ILE A 174 -19.15 27.52 -8.90
N ARG A 175 -20.43 27.35 -8.66
CA ARG A 175 -21.44 27.19 -9.71
C ARG A 175 -22.43 28.34 -9.63
N ARG A 176 -22.64 29.01 -10.74
CA ARG A 176 -23.69 30.03 -10.89
C ARG A 176 -24.88 29.41 -11.57
N THR A 177 -26.02 29.44 -10.90
CA THR A 177 -27.34 29.11 -11.46
C THR A 177 -28.08 30.45 -11.61
N ASP A 178 -29.10 30.53 -12.45
CA ASP A 178 -29.78 31.79 -12.80
C ASP A 178 -30.27 32.60 -11.61
N GLU A 179 -30.55 31.97 -10.47
CA GLU A 179 -31.04 32.62 -9.27
C GLU A 179 -30.01 32.70 -8.11
N ARG A 180 -28.97 31.85 -8.08
CA ARG A 180 -28.06 31.75 -6.92
C ARG A 180 -26.65 31.30 -7.31
N VAL A 181 -25.69 31.71 -6.52
CA VAL A 181 -24.32 31.17 -6.58
C VAL A 181 -24.16 30.12 -5.49
N ILE A 182 -23.82 28.89 -5.90
CA ILE A 182 -23.63 27.74 -5.02
C ILE A 182 -22.13 27.41 -4.97
N TYR A 183 -21.62 27.29 -3.77
CA TYR A 183 -20.25 26.89 -3.47
C TYR A 183 -20.23 25.45 -3.01
N LYS A 184 -19.38 24.63 -3.65
CA LYS A 184 -19.09 23.27 -3.22
C LYS A 184 -17.63 23.24 -2.75
N ALA A 185 -17.45 23.14 -1.45
CA ALA A 185 -16.13 23.08 -0.84
C ALA A 185 -15.83 21.67 -0.30
N THR A 186 -14.60 21.20 -0.52
CA THR A 186 -14.07 20.04 0.18
C THR A 186 -13.04 20.54 1.18
N LEU A 187 -13.18 20.13 2.42
CA LEU A 187 -12.28 20.48 3.51
C LEU A 187 -11.80 19.23 4.22
N ASN A 188 -10.57 19.28 4.74
CA ASN A 188 -10.00 18.25 5.57
C ASN A 188 -9.79 18.80 6.99
N THR A 189 -10.33 18.11 7.97
CA THR A 189 -10.21 18.45 9.38
C THR A 189 -9.56 17.30 10.15
N ASP A 190 -8.87 17.60 11.23
CA ASP A 190 -8.28 16.60 12.14
C ASP A 190 -9.27 16.10 13.20
N LYS A 191 -10.46 16.73 13.27
CA LYS A 191 -11.54 16.34 14.19
C LYS A 191 -12.59 15.50 13.48
N GLU A 192 -13.05 14.46 14.15
CA GLU A 192 -14.18 13.66 13.69
C GLU A 192 -15.49 14.34 14.10
N PHE A 193 -16.32 14.67 13.13
CA PHE A 193 -17.65 15.21 13.35
C PHE A 193 -18.69 14.09 13.28
N SER A 194 -19.44 13.88 14.38
CA SER A 194 -20.55 12.93 14.37
C SER A 194 -21.69 13.41 13.48
N SER A 195 -22.49 12.48 12.97
CA SER A 195 -23.67 12.82 12.16
C SER A 195 -24.63 13.77 12.89
N THR A 196 -24.79 13.61 14.22
CA THR A 196 -25.59 14.50 15.06
C THR A 196 -25.04 15.92 15.02
N ARG A 197 -23.72 16.09 15.18
CA ARG A 197 -23.11 17.42 15.18
C ARG A 197 -23.17 18.09 13.82
N LEU A 198 -23.03 17.32 12.72
CA LEU A 198 -23.20 17.86 11.36
C LEU A 198 -24.64 18.31 11.10
N ASN A 199 -25.64 17.58 11.61
CA ASN A 199 -27.03 17.98 11.53
C ASN A 199 -27.32 19.26 12.34
N GLU A 200 -26.77 19.41 13.52
CA GLU A 200 -26.86 20.65 14.33
C GLU A 200 -26.27 21.84 13.57
N ILE A 201 -25.06 21.70 13.02
CA ILE A 201 -24.41 22.75 12.22
C ILE A 201 -25.28 23.15 11.04
N MET A 202 -25.90 22.18 10.36
CA MET A 202 -26.77 22.47 9.22
C MET A 202 -28.08 23.17 9.66
N ALA A 203 -28.65 22.77 10.80
CA ALA A 203 -29.88 23.39 11.34
C ALA A 203 -29.65 24.83 11.83
N GLU A 204 -28.48 25.10 12.44
CA GLU A 204 -28.12 26.44 12.93
C GLU A 204 -27.74 27.42 11.79
N ASN A 205 -27.42 26.92 10.59
CA ASN A 205 -26.86 27.70 9.49
C ASN A 205 -27.63 27.46 8.19
N ALA A 206 -28.70 28.22 7.98
CA ALA A 206 -29.59 28.10 6.82
C ALA A 206 -28.92 28.31 5.44
N PHE A 207 -27.72 28.88 5.39
CA PHE A 207 -26.95 29.03 4.17
C PHE A 207 -26.29 27.74 3.71
N ILE A 208 -26.18 26.71 4.58
CA ILE A 208 -25.63 25.39 4.26
C ILE A 208 -26.74 24.54 3.62
N LEU A 209 -26.53 24.13 2.39
CA LEU A 209 -27.50 23.33 1.62
C LEU A 209 -27.32 21.84 1.83
N SER A 210 -26.08 21.37 1.93
CA SER A 210 -25.75 19.98 2.18
C SER A 210 -24.39 19.83 2.86
N ILE A 211 -24.25 18.79 3.69
CA ILE A 211 -22.99 18.33 4.27
C ILE A 211 -22.88 16.84 3.99
N GLU A 212 -21.77 16.44 3.34
CA GLU A 212 -21.45 15.06 3.06
C GLU A 212 -20.14 14.70 3.77
N ARG A 213 -20.17 13.72 4.66
CA ARG A 213 -18.95 13.15 5.25
C ARG A 213 -18.40 12.09 4.31
N CYS A 214 -17.18 12.32 3.81
CA CYS A 214 -16.47 11.33 3.03
C CYS A 214 -15.63 10.50 4.00
N ASP A 215 -16.17 9.36 4.45
CA ASP A 215 -15.38 8.41 5.23
C ASP A 215 -14.33 7.82 4.29
N ASN A 216 -13.07 7.94 4.65
CA ASN A 216 -11.99 7.20 3.99
C ASN A 216 -12.04 5.78 4.55
N ASP A 217 -12.73 4.87 3.84
CA ASP A 217 -12.65 3.41 4.06
C ASP A 217 -11.26 2.87 3.69
#